data_93930b5dd29deff19e47ba9349235108
#
_entry.id   93930b5dd29deff19e47ba9349235108
#
_cell.length_a   1.000
_cell.length_b   1.000
_cell.length_c   1.000
_cell.angle_alpha   90.00
_cell.angle_beta   90.00
_cell.angle_gamma   90.00
#
_symmetry.space_group_name_H-M   'P 1'
#
loop_
_entity.id
_entity.type
_entity.pdbx_description
1 polymer ?
#
loop_
_entity_poly.entity_id
_entity_poly.type
_entity_poly.pdbx_seq_one_letter_code
_entity_poly.pdbx_strand_id
1 'polypeptide(L)'
;LIGSDQVWNPGITQNLRTAFCFSFLKNDVKNRYAYAASFGNIKDEERRKSELDMKALSLFKRIAVREKFGVEFLRRNGIDAVEVIDPTLLLESYRDLLPHKVEERNEILFLSLSDTAEMNAFAKGLSVKTGLPIRKHYGYLQPERKKNMKFLSIEEWLYAIASTKVVITDSFHATVFSILFGKPFYVYISEPSKIFRISNLLDILGIEQRVVTDVDAAITAPTINYEEVNKRLSAYRESSLNYLKSILA
;
A
#
# COMPACT_ATOMS: atom_id res chain seq x y z
N LEU A 1 4.73 -20.28 -3.89
CA LEU A 1 4.89 -18.82 -3.91
C LEU A 1 4.12 -18.21 -2.76
N ILE A 2 4.77 -17.37 -1.95
CA ILE A 2 4.13 -16.44 -1.02
C ILE A 2 3.80 -15.16 -1.79
N GLY A 3 2.58 -14.68 -1.63
CA GLY A 3 2.11 -13.47 -2.28
C GLY A 3 2.38 -12.21 -1.48
N SER A 4 1.76 -11.15 -1.92
CA SER A 4 1.87 -9.81 -1.40
C SER A 4 1.17 -9.61 -0.05
N ASP A 5 1.15 -8.37 0.37
CA ASP A 5 0.65 -7.83 1.63
C ASP A 5 1.53 -8.13 2.85
N GLN A 6 1.08 -7.77 4.02
CA GLN A 6 1.84 -7.78 5.28
C GLN A 6 1.97 -9.20 5.87
N VAL A 7 2.28 -10.18 5.01
CA VAL A 7 2.38 -11.60 5.39
C VAL A 7 3.54 -11.87 6.36
N TRP A 8 4.54 -10.99 6.38
CA TRP A 8 5.66 -11.05 7.31
C TRP A 8 5.61 -9.95 8.39
N ASN A 9 4.41 -9.39 8.62
CA ASN A 9 4.16 -8.48 9.73
C ASN A 9 3.60 -9.27 10.92
N PRO A 10 4.40 -9.55 11.98
CA PRO A 10 3.94 -10.31 13.14
C PRO A 10 2.76 -9.69 13.87
N GLY A 11 2.64 -8.35 13.84
CA GLY A 11 1.52 -7.64 14.44
C GLY A 11 0.17 -7.94 13.79
N ILE A 12 0.19 -8.41 12.52
CA ILE A 12 -1.02 -8.79 11.77
C ILE A 12 -1.18 -10.30 11.72
N THR A 13 -0.10 -11.02 11.38
CA THR A 13 -0.16 -12.46 11.12
C THR A 13 -0.17 -13.30 12.39
N GLN A 14 0.29 -12.75 13.51
CA GLN A 14 0.28 -13.43 14.81
C GLN A 14 0.78 -14.89 14.70
N ASN A 15 -0.07 -15.88 15.06
CA ASN A 15 0.26 -17.29 15.01
C ASN A 15 0.37 -17.89 13.60
N LEU A 16 -0.09 -17.16 12.55
CA LEU A 16 -0.01 -17.61 11.15
C LEU A 16 1.34 -17.30 10.49
N ARG A 17 2.25 -16.58 11.17
CA ARG A 17 3.56 -16.21 10.63
C ARG A 17 4.38 -17.41 10.12
N THR A 18 4.32 -18.54 10.81
CA THR A 18 5.01 -19.77 10.39
C THR A 18 4.45 -20.34 9.08
N ALA A 19 3.15 -20.19 8.85
CA ALA A 19 2.53 -20.58 7.60
C ALA A 19 3.05 -19.72 6.42
N PHE A 20 3.17 -18.41 6.62
CA PHE A 20 3.69 -17.48 5.60
C PHE A 20 5.22 -17.56 5.41
N CYS A 21 5.94 -18.24 6.30
CA CYS A 21 7.35 -18.60 6.09
C CYS A 21 7.53 -20.01 5.50
N PHE A 22 6.43 -20.73 5.21
CA PHE A 22 6.46 -22.13 4.78
C PHE A 22 7.16 -23.06 5.78
N SER A 23 7.10 -22.76 7.08
CA SER A 23 7.75 -23.55 8.13
C SER A 23 7.20 -24.99 8.24
N PHE A 24 5.99 -25.23 7.73
CA PHE A 24 5.35 -26.55 7.67
C PHE A 24 5.88 -27.44 6.54
N LEU A 25 6.63 -26.89 5.58
CA LEU A 25 7.21 -27.67 4.50
C LEU A 25 8.51 -28.33 4.94
N LYS A 26 8.75 -29.55 4.45
CA LYS A 26 10.02 -30.24 4.65
C LYS A 26 11.17 -29.46 4.02
N ASN A 27 12.38 -29.60 4.55
CA ASN A 27 13.57 -28.86 4.11
C ASN A 27 14.03 -29.22 2.69
N ASP A 28 13.59 -30.35 2.15
CA ASP A 28 13.87 -30.80 0.79
C ASP A 28 13.05 -30.09 -0.30
N VAL A 29 11.98 -29.38 0.09
CA VAL A 29 11.20 -28.56 -0.84
C VAL A 29 12.01 -27.31 -1.21
N LYS A 30 12.63 -27.34 -2.41
CA LYS A 30 13.55 -26.27 -2.86
C LYS A 30 12.89 -25.08 -3.56
N ASN A 31 11.67 -25.23 -4.04
CA ASN A 31 10.99 -24.20 -4.87
C ASN A 31 10.09 -23.30 -4.01
N ARG A 32 10.70 -22.55 -3.08
CA ARG A 32 10.02 -21.54 -2.26
C ARG A 32 10.35 -20.16 -2.82
N TYR A 33 9.32 -19.39 -3.10
CA TYR A 33 9.45 -18.05 -3.66
C TYR A 33 8.56 -17.08 -2.90
N ALA A 34 8.98 -15.82 -2.82
CA ALA A 34 8.15 -14.73 -2.32
C ALA A 34 8.10 -13.61 -3.36
N TYR A 35 6.91 -13.05 -3.56
CA TYR A 35 6.72 -11.86 -4.38
C TYR A 35 5.96 -10.79 -3.59
N ALA A 36 6.59 -9.63 -3.46
CA ALA A 36 6.03 -8.44 -2.82
C ALA A 36 5.55 -8.68 -1.37
N ALA A 37 6.16 -9.63 -0.65
CA ALA A 37 5.91 -9.82 0.76
C ALA A 37 6.29 -8.55 1.54
N SER A 38 5.52 -8.23 2.58
CA SER A 38 5.74 -7.01 3.36
C SER A 38 5.89 -7.33 4.83
N PHE A 39 6.87 -6.67 5.46
CA PHE A 39 7.07 -6.67 6.91
C PHE A 39 6.16 -5.66 7.64
N GLY A 40 5.40 -4.86 6.88
CA GLY A 40 4.59 -3.79 7.45
C GLY A 40 5.45 -2.64 7.97
N ASN A 41 5.09 -2.12 9.14
CA ASN A 41 5.75 -0.95 9.73
C ASN A 41 6.69 -1.29 10.88
N ILE A 42 7.18 -2.53 10.98
CA ILE A 42 8.05 -2.95 12.09
C ILE A 42 9.44 -2.37 11.84
N LYS A 43 9.78 -1.33 12.61
CA LYS A 43 11.13 -0.75 12.64
C LYS A 43 12.12 -1.57 13.46
N ASP A 44 11.64 -2.21 14.52
CA ASP A 44 12.46 -2.96 15.45
C ASP A 44 12.98 -4.24 14.80
N GLU A 45 14.28 -4.22 14.48
CA GLU A 45 14.97 -5.33 13.81
C GLU A 45 15.04 -6.57 14.69
N GLU A 46 15.29 -6.40 16.00
CA GLU A 46 15.35 -7.50 16.96
C GLU A 46 13.99 -8.18 17.07
N ARG A 47 12.92 -7.39 17.14
CA ARG A 47 11.56 -7.93 17.15
C ARG A 47 11.25 -8.69 15.88
N ARG A 48 11.62 -8.16 14.70
CA ARG A 48 11.45 -8.88 13.42
C ARG A 48 12.18 -10.22 13.44
N LYS A 49 13.44 -10.21 13.88
CA LYS A 49 14.28 -11.40 13.93
C LYS A 49 13.75 -12.46 14.90
N SER A 50 13.24 -12.05 16.06
CA SER A 50 12.68 -12.95 17.05
C SER A 50 11.31 -13.52 16.68
N GLU A 51 10.52 -12.78 15.92
CA GLU A 51 9.14 -13.16 15.59
C GLU A 51 9.00 -13.85 14.22
N LEU A 52 10.02 -13.80 13.34
CA LEU A 52 10.03 -14.47 12.05
C LEU A 52 10.85 -15.77 12.11
N ASP A 53 10.42 -16.76 11.36
CA ASP A 53 11.20 -17.98 11.17
C ASP A 53 12.32 -17.74 10.13
N MET A 54 13.43 -17.15 10.59
CA MET A 54 14.59 -16.84 9.74
C MET A 54 15.19 -18.07 9.07
N LYS A 55 15.12 -19.24 9.76
CA LYS A 55 15.57 -20.51 9.19
C LYS A 55 14.69 -20.94 8.02
N ALA A 56 13.38 -20.81 8.14
CA ALA A 56 12.47 -21.09 7.03
C ALA A 56 12.64 -20.09 5.87
N LEU A 57 12.87 -18.80 6.18
CA LEU A 57 13.12 -17.78 5.16
C LEU A 57 14.43 -18.04 4.40
N SER A 58 15.47 -18.55 5.06
CA SER A 58 16.73 -18.90 4.37
C SER A 58 16.61 -20.06 3.38
N LEU A 59 15.50 -20.81 3.42
CA LEU A 59 15.20 -21.88 2.46
C LEU A 59 14.48 -21.40 1.20
N PHE A 60 14.13 -20.12 1.12
CA PHE A 60 13.56 -19.56 -0.10
C PHE A 60 14.62 -19.49 -1.20
N LYS A 61 14.26 -19.92 -2.40
CA LYS A 61 15.13 -19.84 -3.57
C LYS A 61 15.30 -18.39 -4.03
N ARG A 62 14.23 -17.59 -3.95
CA ARG A 62 14.25 -16.16 -4.21
C ARG A 62 13.20 -15.44 -3.39
N ILE A 63 13.55 -14.25 -2.92
CA ILE A 63 12.68 -13.39 -2.14
C ILE A 63 12.60 -12.01 -2.79
N ALA A 64 11.39 -11.54 -3.00
CA ALA A 64 11.10 -10.15 -3.31
C ALA A 64 10.13 -9.56 -2.29
N VAL A 65 10.45 -8.36 -1.82
CA VAL A 65 9.67 -7.60 -0.82
C VAL A 65 9.27 -6.24 -1.36
N ARG A 66 8.26 -5.62 -0.75
CA ARG A 66 7.77 -4.29 -1.18
C ARG A 66 8.56 -3.11 -0.65
N GLU A 67 9.35 -3.31 0.39
CA GLU A 67 10.01 -2.21 1.10
C GLU A 67 11.53 -2.35 1.06
N LYS A 68 12.21 -1.26 0.76
CA LYS A 68 13.67 -1.18 0.78
C LYS A 68 14.28 -1.66 2.10
N PHE A 69 13.70 -1.25 3.23
CA PHE A 69 14.18 -1.71 4.54
C PHE A 69 14.05 -3.23 4.73
N GLY A 70 13.06 -3.86 4.11
CA GLY A 70 12.89 -5.32 4.12
C GLY A 70 14.02 -6.03 3.37
N VAL A 71 14.46 -5.48 2.23
CA VAL A 71 15.65 -5.96 1.51
C VAL A 71 16.89 -5.84 2.39
N GLU A 72 17.11 -4.69 3.00
CA GLU A 72 18.25 -4.42 3.87
C GLU A 72 18.27 -5.34 5.09
N PHE A 73 17.10 -5.56 5.72
CA PHE A 73 16.96 -6.48 6.85
C PHE A 73 17.32 -7.92 6.47
N LEU A 74 16.79 -8.43 5.37
CA LEU A 74 17.07 -9.79 4.91
C LEU A 74 18.55 -9.97 4.56
N ARG A 75 19.14 -9.02 3.84
CA ARG A 75 20.56 -9.08 3.46
C ARG A 75 21.50 -9.04 4.66
N ARG A 76 21.21 -8.22 5.68
CA ARG A 76 21.99 -8.22 6.94
C ARG A 76 21.91 -9.54 7.67
N ASN A 77 20.87 -10.34 7.44
CA ASN A 77 20.71 -11.68 8.01
C ASN A 77 21.12 -12.81 7.04
N GLY A 78 21.90 -12.50 6.00
CA GLY A 78 22.47 -13.48 5.06
C GLY A 78 21.47 -14.03 4.04
N ILE A 79 20.31 -13.38 3.87
CA ILE A 79 19.27 -13.78 2.92
C ILE A 79 19.20 -12.76 1.79
N ASP A 80 19.48 -13.18 0.55
CA ASP A 80 19.36 -12.29 -0.60
C ASP A 80 17.90 -11.97 -0.92
N ALA A 81 17.65 -10.69 -1.22
CA ALA A 81 16.32 -10.21 -1.54
C ALA A 81 16.38 -9.01 -2.49
N VAL A 82 15.29 -8.80 -3.23
CA VAL A 82 15.11 -7.64 -4.11
C VAL A 82 13.83 -6.89 -3.76
N GLU A 83 13.79 -5.61 -4.13
CA GLU A 83 12.59 -4.79 -4.01
C GLU A 83 11.75 -4.90 -5.29
N VAL A 84 10.44 -5.03 -5.14
CA VAL A 84 9.46 -5.09 -6.23
C VAL A 84 8.20 -4.31 -5.88
N ILE A 85 7.45 -3.91 -6.89
CA ILE A 85 6.16 -3.23 -6.67
C ILE A 85 5.07 -4.18 -6.16
N ASP A 86 4.07 -3.60 -5.53
CA ASP A 86 2.85 -4.32 -5.18
C ASP A 86 2.17 -4.91 -6.43
N PRO A 87 1.59 -6.12 -6.37
CA PRO A 87 0.91 -6.74 -7.51
C PRO A 87 -0.17 -5.87 -8.15
N THR A 88 -0.84 -5.02 -7.36
CA THR A 88 -1.84 -4.09 -7.89
C THR A 88 -1.27 -3.05 -8.86
N LEU A 89 0.03 -2.80 -8.81
CA LEU A 89 0.73 -1.90 -9.73
C LEU A 89 1.31 -2.59 -10.97
N LEU A 90 1.25 -3.95 -11.03
CA LEU A 90 1.69 -4.69 -12.21
C LEU A 90 0.76 -4.52 -13.40
N LEU A 91 -0.53 -4.33 -13.15
CA LEU A 91 -1.50 -4.01 -14.16
C LEU A 91 -1.48 -2.51 -14.49
N GLU A 92 -1.56 -2.18 -15.76
CA GLU A 92 -1.58 -0.78 -16.22
C GLU A 92 -2.94 -0.12 -16.01
N SER A 93 -4.00 -0.91 -16.01
CA SER A 93 -5.36 -0.41 -15.93
C SER A 93 -6.28 -1.38 -15.18
N TYR A 94 -7.25 -0.79 -14.51
CA TYR A 94 -8.40 -1.47 -13.88
C TYR A 94 -9.72 -0.99 -14.48
N ARG A 95 -9.69 -0.42 -15.67
CA ARG A 95 -10.88 0.16 -16.31
C ARG A 95 -11.97 -0.88 -16.56
N ASP A 96 -11.61 -2.13 -16.80
CA ASP A 96 -12.56 -3.22 -17.03
C ASP A 96 -13.42 -3.55 -15.80
N LEU A 97 -12.99 -3.13 -14.60
CA LEU A 97 -13.76 -3.24 -13.35
C LEU A 97 -14.63 -2.01 -13.09
N LEU A 98 -14.59 -1.01 -13.95
CA LEU A 98 -15.38 0.21 -13.82
C LEU A 98 -16.50 0.25 -14.86
N PRO A 99 -17.61 0.96 -14.60
CA PRO A 99 -18.60 1.26 -15.63
C PRO A 99 -17.96 1.97 -16.82
N HIS A 100 -18.52 1.80 -18.03
CA HIS A 100 -18.02 2.45 -19.25
C HIS A 100 -17.86 3.98 -19.10
N LYS A 101 -18.75 4.61 -18.31
CA LYS A 101 -18.68 6.02 -17.98
C LYS A 101 -18.51 6.20 -16.48
N VAL A 102 -17.40 6.83 -16.10
CA VAL A 102 -17.17 7.28 -14.73
C VAL A 102 -17.65 8.73 -14.63
N GLU A 103 -18.69 8.97 -13.85
CA GLU A 103 -19.20 10.32 -13.60
C GLU A 103 -18.36 10.99 -12.52
N GLU A 104 -17.77 12.14 -12.86
CA GLU A 104 -17.00 12.92 -11.88
C GLU A 104 -17.92 13.51 -10.81
N ARG A 105 -17.49 13.37 -9.55
CA ARG A 105 -18.14 13.93 -8.38
C ARG A 105 -17.27 15.01 -7.77
N ASN A 106 -17.84 16.20 -7.62
CA ASN A 106 -17.18 17.31 -6.95
C ASN A 106 -17.18 17.11 -5.43
N GLU A 107 -16.39 16.17 -4.95
CA GLU A 107 -16.32 15.80 -3.53
C GLU A 107 -14.90 15.37 -3.13
N ILE A 108 -14.66 15.41 -1.84
CA ILE A 108 -13.51 14.78 -1.19
C ILE A 108 -13.94 13.37 -0.79
N LEU A 109 -13.24 12.36 -1.29
CA LEU A 109 -13.38 11.00 -0.81
C LEU A 109 -12.43 10.77 0.38
N PHE A 110 -13.00 10.52 1.55
CA PHE A 110 -12.26 10.20 2.75
C PHE A 110 -12.25 8.68 2.97
N LEU A 111 -11.12 8.04 2.69
CA LEU A 111 -10.89 6.61 2.87
C LEU A 111 -9.91 6.40 4.02
N SER A 112 -10.41 6.08 5.20
CA SER A 112 -9.58 5.92 6.39
C SER A 112 -9.64 4.52 6.96
N LEU A 113 -8.46 4.02 7.37
CA LEU A 113 -8.31 2.80 8.16
C LEU A 113 -8.33 3.10 9.66
N SER A 114 -7.74 4.22 10.09
CA SER A 114 -7.59 4.59 11.51
C SER A 114 -8.69 5.51 12.02
N ASP A 115 -9.26 6.37 11.15
CA ASP A 115 -10.32 7.35 11.45
C ASP A 115 -10.04 8.19 12.73
N THR A 116 -8.82 8.73 12.82
CA THR A 116 -8.41 9.54 13.96
C THR A 116 -9.09 10.92 13.96
N ALA A 117 -9.17 11.54 15.14
CA ALA A 117 -9.74 12.89 15.28
C ALA A 117 -8.97 13.92 14.44
N GLU A 118 -7.64 13.80 14.40
CA GLU A 118 -6.75 14.68 13.63
C GLU A 118 -7.00 14.56 12.13
N MET A 119 -7.12 13.33 11.61
CA MET A 119 -7.42 13.09 10.20
C MET A 119 -8.80 13.63 9.82
N ASN A 120 -9.78 13.51 10.71
CA ASN A 120 -11.11 14.10 10.53
C ASN A 120 -11.07 15.62 10.54
N ALA A 121 -10.28 16.24 11.43
CA ALA A 121 -10.10 17.68 11.47
C ALA A 121 -9.41 18.19 10.19
N PHE A 122 -8.38 17.50 9.72
CA PHE A 122 -7.72 17.79 8.45
C PHE A 122 -8.71 17.74 7.26
N ALA A 123 -9.50 16.67 7.14
CA ALA A 123 -10.48 16.53 6.07
C ALA A 123 -11.53 17.65 6.09
N LYS A 124 -12.01 18.01 7.30
CA LYS A 124 -12.95 19.12 7.49
C LYS A 124 -12.32 20.46 7.10
N GLY A 125 -11.08 20.71 7.50
CA GLY A 125 -10.35 21.92 7.12
C GLY A 125 -10.16 22.06 5.62
N LEU A 126 -9.78 20.96 4.93
CA LEU A 126 -9.67 20.94 3.48
C LEU A 126 -11.02 21.17 2.79
N SER A 127 -12.10 20.56 3.31
CA SER A 127 -13.46 20.79 2.81
C SER A 127 -13.88 22.27 2.89
N VAL A 128 -13.61 22.93 4.01
CA VAL A 128 -13.89 24.37 4.18
C VAL A 128 -13.10 25.22 3.20
N LYS A 129 -11.82 24.93 3.00
CA LYS A 129 -10.94 25.67 2.10
C LYS A 129 -11.27 25.48 0.62
N THR A 130 -11.70 24.28 0.24
CA THR A 130 -11.99 23.93 -1.17
C THR A 130 -13.45 24.07 -1.56
N GLY A 131 -14.37 24.17 -0.59
CA GLY A 131 -15.81 24.14 -0.81
C GLY A 131 -16.37 22.76 -1.20
N LEU A 132 -15.54 21.72 -1.16
CA LEU A 132 -15.95 20.36 -1.56
C LEU A 132 -16.57 19.60 -0.37
N PRO A 133 -17.75 18.96 -0.55
CA PRO A 133 -18.31 18.09 0.49
C PRO A 133 -17.46 16.83 0.69
N ILE A 134 -17.52 16.25 1.90
CA ILE A 134 -16.80 15.03 2.25
C ILE A 134 -17.74 13.83 2.15
N ARG A 135 -17.35 12.82 1.37
CA ARG A 135 -17.92 11.47 1.41
C ARG A 135 -16.96 10.53 2.12
N LYS A 136 -17.43 9.93 3.21
CA LYS A 136 -16.61 9.03 4.05
C LYS A 136 -16.89 7.57 3.76
N HIS A 137 -15.81 6.80 3.61
CA HIS A 137 -15.83 5.35 3.68
C HIS A 137 -14.75 4.86 4.64
N TYR A 138 -15.08 3.89 5.46
CA TYR A 138 -14.20 3.36 6.49
C TYR A 138 -13.73 1.95 6.12
N GLY A 139 -12.50 1.62 6.49
CA GLY A 139 -11.97 0.26 6.36
C GLY A 139 -12.49 -0.69 7.44
N TYR A 140 -12.15 -1.97 7.27
CA TYR A 140 -12.58 -3.07 8.15
C TYR A 140 -12.08 -2.98 9.61
N LEU A 141 -11.15 -2.10 9.92
CA LEU A 141 -10.49 -2.04 11.22
C LEU A 141 -11.30 -1.39 12.34
N GLN A 142 -12.57 -1.01 12.08
CA GLN A 142 -13.44 -0.37 13.06
C GLN A 142 -14.69 -1.21 13.36
N PRO A 143 -14.56 -2.25 14.21
CA PRO A 143 -15.66 -3.19 14.50
C PRO A 143 -16.87 -2.55 15.18
N GLU A 144 -16.68 -1.49 15.94
CA GLU A 144 -17.77 -0.83 16.69
C GLU A 144 -18.77 -0.08 15.81
N ARG A 145 -18.35 0.31 14.59
CA ARG A 145 -19.21 0.99 13.62
C ARG A 145 -19.94 0.07 12.64
N LYS A 146 -19.77 -1.25 12.76
CA LYS A 146 -20.29 -2.24 11.82
C LYS A 146 -21.82 -2.31 11.70
N LYS A 147 -22.58 -1.89 12.72
CA LYS A 147 -24.04 -2.06 12.75
C LYS A 147 -24.81 -1.33 11.63
N ASN A 148 -24.25 -0.28 11.02
CA ASN A 148 -24.90 0.53 10.00
C ASN A 148 -24.02 0.87 8.78
N MET A 149 -22.90 0.17 8.59
CA MET A 149 -22.00 0.44 7.47
C MET A 149 -22.34 -0.45 6.28
N LYS A 150 -22.62 0.16 5.14
CA LYS A 150 -22.62 -0.52 3.86
C LYS A 150 -21.15 -0.74 3.44
N PHE A 151 -20.73 -1.98 3.35
CA PHE A 151 -19.46 -2.33 2.73
C PHE A 151 -19.58 -2.17 1.21
N LEU A 152 -18.59 -1.53 0.61
CA LEU A 152 -18.50 -1.43 -0.82
C LEU A 152 -18.00 -2.75 -1.40
N SER A 153 -18.50 -3.15 -2.57
CA SER A 153 -17.83 -4.15 -3.40
C SER A 153 -16.47 -3.61 -3.88
N ILE A 154 -15.65 -4.45 -4.46
CA ILE A 154 -14.37 -4.02 -5.03
C ILE A 154 -14.61 -2.97 -6.13
N GLU A 155 -15.57 -3.22 -7.01
CA GLU A 155 -15.94 -2.31 -8.10
C GLU A 155 -16.50 -0.98 -7.57
N GLU A 156 -17.38 -1.02 -6.56
CA GLU A 156 -17.91 0.18 -5.90
C GLU A 156 -16.78 1.01 -5.26
N TRP A 157 -15.81 0.34 -4.65
CA TRP A 157 -14.66 0.99 -4.01
C TRP A 157 -13.72 1.63 -5.04
N LEU A 158 -13.40 0.92 -6.13
CA LEU A 158 -12.64 1.45 -7.24
C LEU A 158 -13.36 2.63 -7.91
N TYR A 159 -14.66 2.49 -8.14
CA TYR A 159 -15.49 3.56 -8.68
C TYR A 159 -15.50 4.81 -7.78
N ALA A 160 -15.55 4.63 -6.47
CA ALA A 160 -15.50 5.72 -5.52
C ALA A 160 -14.22 6.54 -5.68
N ILE A 161 -13.06 5.89 -5.85
CA ILE A 161 -11.78 6.57 -6.09
C ILE A 161 -11.75 7.21 -7.48
N ALA A 162 -12.14 6.46 -8.52
CA ALA A 162 -12.10 6.94 -9.90
C ALA A 162 -13.02 8.15 -10.15
N SER A 163 -14.15 8.23 -9.43
CA SER A 163 -15.16 9.28 -9.62
C SER A 163 -14.93 10.56 -8.80
N THR A 164 -14.12 10.51 -7.73
CA THR A 164 -13.95 11.66 -6.83
C THR A 164 -13.01 12.74 -7.39
N LYS A 165 -13.08 13.95 -6.86
CA LYS A 165 -12.19 15.04 -7.21
C LYS A 165 -10.86 14.98 -6.48
N VAL A 166 -10.88 14.58 -5.21
CA VAL A 166 -9.66 14.41 -4.40
C VAL A 166 -9.85 13.30 -3.37
N VAL A 167 -8.79 12.56 -3.07
CA VAL A 167 -8.78 11.49 -2.06
C VAL A 167 -7.98 11.92 -0.84
N ILE A 168 -8.51 11.68 0.37
CA ILE A 168 -7.76 11.75 1.63
C ILE A 168 -7.71 10.33 2.20
N THR A 169 -6.51 9.82 2.50
CA THR A 169 -6.36 8.46 2.96
C THR A 169 -5.14 8.24 3.86
N ASP A 170 -5.19 7.20 4.68
CA ASP A 170 -4.08 6.56 5.39
C ASP A 170 -3.83 5.12 4.90
N SER A 171 -4.51 4.72 3.83
CA SER A 171 -4.46 3.38 3.24
C SER A 171 -3.44 3.29 2.10
N PHE A 172 -2.56 2.29 2.14
CA PHE A 172 -1.64 1.99 1.05
C PHE A 172 -2.39 1.74 -0.28
N HIS A 173 -3.39 0.87 -0.28
CA HIS A 173 -4.12 0.56 -1.51
C HIS A 173 -4.95 1.73 -2.04
N ALA A 174 -5.53 2.55 -1.17
CA ALA A 174 -6.20 3.76 -1.63
C ALA A 174 -5.23 4.76 -2.28
N THR A 175 -4.00 4.86 -1.76
CA THR A 175 -2.92 5.62 -2.40
C THR A 175 -2.57 5.04 -3.77
N VAL A 176 -2.36 3.73 -3.86
CA VAL A 176 -2.07 3.02 -5.13
C VAL A 176 -3.14 3.30 -6.19
N PHE A 177 -4.42 3.11 -5.86
CA PHE A 177 -5.50 3.32 -6.82
C PHE A 177 -5.75 4.78 -7.15
N SER A 178 -5.44 5.72 -6.23
CA SER A 178 -5.42 7.15 -6.56
C SER A 178 -4.37 7.46 -7.63
N ILE A 179 -3.19 6.86 -7.53
CA ILE A 179 -2.12 6.98 -8.53
C ILE A 179 -2.57 6.38 -9.87
N LEU A 180 -3.08 5.13 -9.87
CA LEU A 180 -3.50 4.43 -11.09
C LEU A 180 -4.65 5.14 -11.84
N PHE A 181 -5.54 5.83 -11.11
CA PHE A 181 -6.63 6.59 -11.72
C PHE A 181 -6.29 8.06 -11.99
N GLY A 182 -5.04 8.48 -11.73
CA GLY A 182 -4.60 9.86 -11.96
C GLY A 182 -5.33 10.88 -11.08
N LYS A 183 -5.77 10.50 -9.88
CA LYS A 183 -6.54 11.37 -8.98
C LYS A 183 -5.64 12.19 -8.07
N PRO A 184 -5.94 13.46 -7.83
CA PRO A 184 -5.33 14.20 -6.74
C PRO A 184 -5.61 13.50 -5.41
N PHE A 185 -4.58 13.36 -4.56
CA PHE A 185 -4.75 12.72 -3.27
C PHE A 185 -3.81 13.33 -2.23
N TYR A 186 -4.16 13.12 -0.97
CA TYR A 186 -3.33 13.42 0.19
C TYR A 186 -3.31 12.22 1.13
N VAL A 187 -2.10 11.89 1.57
CA VAL A 187 -1.88 10.88 2.60
C VAL A 187 -1.73 11.62 3.93
N TYR A 188 -2.67 11.39 4.84
CA TYR A 188 -2.60 11.93 6.19
C TYR A 188 -2.40 10.80 7.18
N ILE A 189 -1.29 10.84 7.90
CA ILE A 189 -0.92 9.80 8.85
C ILE A 189 -0.61 10.43 10.20
N SER A 190 -1.46 10.13 11.18
CA SER A 190 -1.29 10.59 12.57
C SER A 190 -0.12 9.91 13.29
N GLU A 191 0.26 8.70 12.87
CA GLU A 191 1.36 7.95 13.47
C GLU A 191 2.50 7.75 12.47
N PRO A 192 3.68 8.40 12.65
CA PRO A 192 4.82 8.28 11.74
C PRO A 192 5.28 6.84 11.48
N SER A 193 5.02 5.92 12.43
CA SER A 193 5.37 4.50 12.27
C SER A 193 4.59 3.78 11.17
N LYS A 194 3.43 4.30 10.78
CA LYS A 194 2.55 3.66 9.77
C LYS A 194 2.85 4.09 8.33
N ILE A 195 3.75 5.06 8.15
CA ILE A 195 3.97 5.72 6.86
C ILE A 195 4.88 4.93 5.90
N PHE A 196 5.78 4.06 6.39
CA PHE A 196 6.91 3.52 5.62
C PHE A 196 6.56 2.94 4.26
N ARG A 197 5.49 2.15 4.16
CA ARG A 197 5.10 1.52 2.89
C ARG A 197 4.62 2.54 1.87
N ILE A 198 3.88 3.54 2.35
CA ILE A 198 3.37 4.61 1.49
C ILE A 198 4.52 5.53 1.10
N SER A 199 5.35 5.96 2.07
CA SER A 199 6.50 6.82 1.81
C SER A 199 7.46 6.20 0.80
N ASN A 200 7.76 4.89 0.93
CA ASN A 200 8.64 4.19 0.00
C ASN A 200 8.09 4.23 -1.43
N LEU A 201 6.79 4.02 -1.61
CA LEU A 201 6.15 4.12 -2.93
C LEU A 201 6.20 5.56 -3.47
N LEU A 202 5.87 6.55 -2.63
CA LEU A 202 5.83 7.95 -3.05
C LEU A 202 7.23 8.46 -3.37
N ASP A 203 8.27 8.05 -2.63
CA ASP A 203 9.69 8.35 -2.88
C ASP A 203 10.12 7.81 -4.26
N ILE A 204 9.85 6.54 -4.54
CA ILE A 204 10.14 5.94 -5.86
C ILE A 204 9.47 6.72 -6.99
N LEU A 205 8.27 7.21 -6.78
CA LEU A 205 7.50 7.93 -7.78
C LEU A 205 7.80 9.44 -7.81
N GLY A 206 8.55 9.98 -6.82
CA GLY A 206 8.91 11.40 -6.73
C GLY A 206 7.72 12.31 -6.39
N ILE A 207 6.83 11.82 -5.52
CA ILE A 207 5.62 12.54 -5.09
C ILE A 207 5.43 12.50 -3.56
N GLU A 208 6.53 12.57 -2.80
CA GLU A 208 6.56 12.50 -1.32
C GLU A 208 5.76 13.63 -0.69
N GLN A 209 5.63 14.76 -1.37
CA GLN A 209 4.83 15.92 -0.95
C GLN A 209 3.33 15.61 -0.84
N ARG A 210 2.91 14.41 -1.23
CA ARG A 210 1.53 13.95 -1.00
C ARG A 210 1.28 13.48 0.44
N VAL A 211 2.33 13.30 1.22
CA VAL A 211 2.21 13.12 2.66
C VAL A 211 2.11 14.50 3.30
N VAL A 212 1.00 14.78 3.94
CA VAL A 212 0.69 16.09 4.51
C VAL A 212 0.37 15.98 6.00
N THR A 213 0.70 17.03 6.74
CA THR A 213 0.45 17.15 8.19
C THR A 213 -0.67 18.13 8.51
N ASP A 214 -0.96 19.03 7.57
CA ASP A 214 -1.96 20.10 7.75
C ASP A 214 -2.57 20.54 6.42
N VAL A 215 -3.58 21.39 6.51
CA VAL A 215 -4.36 21.85 5.35
C VAL A 215 -3.55 22.79 4.45
N ASP A 216 -2.68 23.62 5.02
CA ASP A 216 -1.91 24.59 4.24
C ASP A 216 -0.84 23.84 3.40
N ALA A 217 -0.21 22.82 3.98
CA ALA A 217 0.69 21.92 3.24
C ALA A 217 -0.05 21.22 2.07
N ALA A 218 -1.31 20.80 2.28
CA ALA A 218 -2.09 20.16 1.22
C ALA A 218 -2.41 21.14 0.07
N ILE A 219 -2.80 22.36 0.40
CA ILE A 219 -3.20 23.37 -0.61
C ILE A 219 -1.99 23.88 -1.40
N THR A 220 -0.84 24.04 -0.75
CA THR A 220 0.40 24.51 -1.37
C THR A 220 1.18 23.42 -2.08
N ALA A 221 0.83 22.13 -1.87
CA ALA A 221 1.49 21.03 -2.53
C ALA A 221 1.36 21.13 -4.07
N PRO A 222 2.46 21.00 -4.81
CA PRO A 222 2.44 21.13 -6.27
C PRO A 222 1.54 20.07 -6.90
N THR A 223 0.93 20.38 -8.03
CA THR A 223 0.14 19.41 -8.81
C THR A 223 1.01 18.20 -9.18
N ILE A 224 0.44 16.99 -9.12
CA ILE A 224 1.12 15.77 -9.52
C ILE A 224 1.35 15.80 -11.04
N ASN A 225 2.60 15.65 -11.46
CA ASN A 225 2.92 15.37 -12.85
C ASN A 225 2.76 13.88 -13.12
N TYR A 226 1.57 13.47 -13.55
CA TYR A 226 1.28 12.06 -13.81
C TYR A 226 2.03 11.48 -15.00
N GLU A 227 2.55 12.28 -15.92
CA GLU A 227 3.42 11.79 -17.01
C GLU A 227 4.72 11.26 -16.42
N GLU A 228 5.38 12.03 -15.56
CA GLU A 228 6.61 11.60 -14.89
C GLU A 228 6.37 10.42 -13.93
N VAL A 229 5.27 10.45 -13.16
CA VAL A 229 4.86 9.34 -12.28
C VAL A 229 4.69 8.05 -13.08
N ASN A 230 3.97 8.09 -14.20
CA ASN A 230 3.74 6.93 -15.06
C ASN A 230 5.03 6.40 -15.68
N LYS A 231 5.95 7.28 -16.07
CA LYS A 231 7.28 6.88 -16.57
C LYS A 231 8.08 6.11 -15.52
N ARG A 232 8.15 6.62 -14.29
CA ARG A 232 8.83 5.95 -13.17
C ARG A 232 8.14 4.63 -12.81
N LEU A 233 6.82 4.63 -12.75
CA LEU A 233 6.03 3.43 -12.47
C LEU A 233 6.24 2.35 -13.54
N SER A 234 6.31 2.71 -14.83
CA SER A 234 6.56 1.77 -15.91
C SER A 234 7.92 1.09 -15.81
N ALA A 235 8.97 1.86 -15.51
CA ALA A 235 10.30 1.30 -15.29
C ALA A 235 10.34 0.33 -14.09
N TYR A 236 9.67 0.69 -13.00
CA TYR A 236 9.62 -0.16 -11.81
C TYR A 236 8.75 -1.41 -12.03
N ARG A 237 7.66 -1.29 -12.80
CA ARG A 237 6.81 -2.41 -13.24
C ARG A 237 7.62 -3.41 -14.07
N GLU A 238 8.39 -2.93 -15.04
CA GLU A 238 9.22 -3.78 -15.91
C GLU A 238 10.22 -4.61 -15.10
N SER A 239 10.95 -3.99 -14.16
CA SER A 239 11.89 -4.71 -13.29
C SER A 239 11.21 -5.78 -12.46
N SER A 240 10.01 -5.50 -11.94
CA SER A 240 9.22 -6.43 -11.12
C SER A 240 8.65 -7.59 -11.94
N LEU A 241 8.21 -7.33 -13.18
CA LEU A 241 7.79 -8.37 -14.12
C LEU A 241 8.95 -9.28 -14.53
N ASN A 242 10.14 -8.72 -14.73
CA ASN A 242 11.35 -9.50 -15.03
C ASN A 242 11.73 -10.43 -13.87
N TYR A 243 11.57 -9.97 -12.62
CA TYR A 243 11.70 -10.86 -11.46
C TYR A 243 10.69 -12.01 -11.51
N LEU A 244 9.39 -11.71 -11.73
CA LEU A 244 8.35 -12.76 -11.82
C LEU A 244 8.67 -13.78 -12.92
N LYS A 245 9.04 -13.34 -14.11
CA LYS A 245 9.44 -14.22 -15.20
C LYS A 245 10.60 -15.13 -14.78
N SER A 246 11.57 -14.60 -14.04
CA SER A 246 12.74 -15.37 -13.59
C SER A 246 12.46 -16.44 -12.54
N ILE A 247 11.31 -16.41 -11.86
CA ILE A 247 10.89 -17.44 -10.89
C ILE A 247 9.88 -18.43 -11.46
N LEU A 248 9.29 -18.12 -12.60
CA LEU A 248 8.33 -18.99 -13.32
C LEU A 248 8.99 -19.84 -14.40
N ALA A 249 10.19 -19.45 -14.86
CA ALA A 249 11.04 -20.22 -15.75
C ALA A 249 11.81 -21.31 -15.01
#